data_d6f32bd914d4c941a41430bc5330e56f
#
_entry.id   d6f32bd914d4c941a41430bc5330e56f
#
_cell.length_a   1.000
_cell.length_b   1.000
_cell.length_c   1.000
_cell.angle_alpha   90.00
_cell.angle_beta   90.00
_cell.angle_gamma   90.00
#
_symmetry.space_group_name_H-M   'P 1'
#
loop_
_entity.id
_entity.type
_entity.pdbx_description
1 polymer ?
#
loop_
_entity_poly.entity_id
_entity_poly.type
_entity_poly.pdbx_seq_one_letter_code
_entity_poly.pdbx_strand_id
1 'polypeptide(L)'
;MSYAKCFEELSVAYSTIGKNNMERDAECEDVIFIDETPEIKFWGLADGQTGKKYCREGGKEVLEAVFHFISDKGITQMSKYEHIDELQYELIRVVRETISKMALNKQVEKAEYASTLVVLAYDTYTGNYTIIHLGDGSIIGRKKDGGISMLSPPENGLTTNYTWLTTSQEALLHLRIGFGCVQDFKRIVMITDGATALAHGKNISEKTRKLIGYGSRADIVTSLVESNPTDDASCVIIDFA
;
A
#
# COMPACT_ATOMS: atom_id res chain seq x y z
N MET A 1 -16.58 8.82 31.71
CA MET A 1 -15.86 9.40 30.55
C MET A 1 -14.68 8.49 30.26
N SER A 2 -14.77 7.62 29.25
CA SER A 2 -13.64 6.82 28.80
C SER A 2 -12.79 7.74 27.90
N TYR A 3 -11.58 8.05 28.33
CA TYR A 3 -10.61 8.69 27.46
C TYR A 3 -10.31 7.75 26.30
N ALA A 4 -10.72 8.13 25.10
CA ALA A 4 -10.29 7.45 23.87
C ALA A 4 -8.76 7.53 23.83
N LYS A 5 -8.09 6.36 23.82
CA LYS A 5 -6.65 6.29 23.58
C LYS A 5 -6.45 6.60 22.10
N CYS A 6 -6.02 7.82 21.79
CA CYS A 6 -5.38 8.09 20.51
C CYS A 6 -4.04 7.35 20.52
N PHE A 7 -3.77 6.51 19.53
CA PHE A 7 -2.46 5.88 19.36
C PHE A 7 -1.54 6.95 18.74
N GLU A 8 -0.40 7.22 19.41
CA GLU A 8 0.64 8.06 18.82
C GLU A 8 1.41 7.25 17.78
N GLU A 9 1.53 7.79 16.58
CA GLU A 9 2.38 7.24 15.54
C GLU A 9 3.27 8.33 14.94
N LEU A 10 4.40 7.89 14.42
CA LEU A 10 5.29 8.73 13.62
C LEU A 10 5.50 8.06 12.28
N SER A 11 5.14 8.74 11.20
CA SER A 11 5.31 8.20 9.86
C SER A 11 6.29 9.02 9.03
N VAL A 12 7.01 8.31 8.14
CA VAL A 12 7.86 8.87 7.09
C VAL A 12 7.53 8.15 5.80
N ALA A 13 7.34 8.93 4.74
CA ALA A 13 7.14 8.42 3.41
C ALA A 13 8.26 8.92 2.49
N TYR A 14 8.72 8.05 1.61
CA TYR A 14 9.78 8.36 0.66
C TYR A 14 9.55 7.64 -0.65
N SER A 15 9.81 8.34 -1.75
CA SER A 15 9.77 7.80 -3.11
C SER A 15 11.00 8.25 -3.88
N THR A 16 11.55 7.38 -4.71
CA THR A 16 12.65 7.67 -5.62
C THR A 16 12.34 7.13 -7.01
N ILE A 17 12.72 7.92 -8.00
CA ILE A 17 12.60 7.52 -9.41
C ILE A 17 13.63 6.44 -9.75
N GLY A 18 13.21 5.40 -10.44
CA GLY A 18 14.05 4.32 -10.92
C GLY A 18 14.85 4.69 -12.17
N LYS A 19 15.93 3.94 -12.42
CA LYS A 19 16.78 4.14 -13.59
C LYS A 19 16.01 4.07 -14.91
N ASN A 20 15.08 3.12 -15.01
CA ASN A 20 14.27 2.94 -16.22
C ASN A 20 13.48 4.20 -16.57
N ASN A 21 12.90 4.88 -15.56
CA ASN A 21 12.14 6.11 -15.76
C ASN A 21 13.06 7.30 -15.99
N MET A 22 14.21 7.38 -15.31
CA MET A 22 15.23 8.40 -15.58
C MET A 22 15.75 8.33 -17.02
N GLU A 23 16.02 7.13 -17.54
CA GLU A 23 16.48 6.93 -18.92
C GLU A 23 15.42 7.32 -19.98
N ARG A 24 14.14 7.25 -19.62
CA ARG A 24 13.02 7.66 -20.48
C ARG A 24 12.60 9.13 -20.32
N ASP A 25 13.25 9.87 -19.44
CA ASP A 25 12.86 11.23 -19.03
C ASP A 25 11.40 11.27 -18.53
N ALA A 26 10.98 10.19 -17.86
CA ALA A 26 9.65 10.04 -17.28
C ALA A 26 9.65 10.46 -15.81
N GLU A 27 8.48 10.83 -15.29
CA GLU A 27 8.28 11.05 -13.85
C GLU A 27 8.19 9.72 -13.11
N CYS A 28 8.36 9.77 -11.79
CA CYS A 28 8.08 8.63 -10.92
C CYS A 28 6.61 8.22 -11.05
N GLU A 29 6.35 6.96 -11.42
CA GLU A 29 5.02 6.40 -11.62
C GLU A 29 4.39 5.92 -10.31
N ASP A 30 5.20 5.76 -9.24
CA ASP A 30 4.73 5.48 -7.89
C ASP A 30 3.94 6.65 -7.28
N VAL A 31 2.94 6.30 -6.48
CA VAL A 31 2.13 7.24 -5.70
C VAL A 31 2.17 6.88 -4.23
N ILE A 32 2.40 7.88 -3.40
CA ILE A 32 2.16 7.82 -1.96
C ILE A 32 0.96 8.72 -1.66
N PHE A 33 -0.05 8.18 -0.99
CA PHE A 33 -1.22 8.93 -0.54
C PHE A 33 -1.39 8.72 0.97
N ILE A 34 -1.42 9.83 1.71
CA ILE A 34 -1.60 9.83 3.18
C ILE A 34 -2.72 10.82 3.49
N ASP A 35 -3.71 10.36 4.24
CA ASP A 35 -4.84 11.18 4.65
C ASP A 35 -5.38 10.72 6.01
N GLU A 36 -6.22 11.54 6.63
CA GLU A 36 -6.81 11.23 7.92
C GLU A 36 -8.18 11.89 8.13
N THR A 37 -9.00 11.22 8.92
CA THR A 37 -10.13 11.83 9.62
C THR A 37 -9.86 11.75 11.13
N PRO A 38 -10.70 12.33 11.99
CA PRO A 38 -10.57 12.12 13.43
C PRO A 38 -10.56 10.63 13.85
N GLU A 39 -11.27 9.77 13.08
CA GLU A 39 -11.44 8.36 13.37
C GLU A 39 -10.44 7.46 12.64
N ILE A 40 -9.95 7.85 11.47
CA ILE A 40 -9.15 7.00 10.58
C ILE A 40 -7.83 7.66 10.22
N LYS A 41 -6.74 6.91 10.34
CA LYS A 41 -5.44 7.22 9.73
C LYS A 41 -5.22 6.28 8.55
N PHE A 42 -4.73 6.82 7.45
CA PHE A 42 -4.61 6.10 6.17
C PHE A 42 -3.25 6.33 5.51
N TRP A 43 -2.64 5.26 5.05
CA TRP A 43 -1.44 5.25 4.19
C TRP A 43 -1.68 4.33 3.01
N GLY A 44 -1.43 4.84 1.82
CA GLY A 44 -1.58 4.12 0.57
C GLY A 44 -0.34 4.25 -0.31
N LEU A 45 0.01 3.16 -0.98
CA LEU A 45 0.98 3.11 -2.06
C LEU A 45 0.29 2.55 -3.30
N ALA A 46 0.61 3.10 -4.46
CA ALA A 46 0.24 2.55 -5.75
C ALA A 46 1.45 2.67 -6.67
N ASP A 47 1.82 1.56 -7.30
CA ASP A 47 2.82 1.50 -8.34
C ASP A 47 2.11 1.53 -9.69
N GLY A 48 2.41 2.54 -10.49
CA GLY A 48 1.80 2.77 -11.78
C GLY A 48 2.39 1.86 -12.86
N GLN A 49 1.54 1.19 -13.64
CA GLN A 49 2.03 0.32 -14.71
C GLN A 49 2.88 1.10 -15.71
N THR A 50 4.14 0.73 -15.83
CA THR A 50 5.10 1.29 -16.79
C THR A 50 4.53 1.40 -18.21
N GLY A 51 4.68 2.59 -18.79
CA GLY A 51 4.23 2.90 -20.17
C GLY A 51 2.74 3.26 -20.27
N LYS A 52 2.03 3.39 -19.16
CA LYS A 52 0.66 3.91 -19.11
C LYS A 52 0.66 5.39 -18.78
N LYS A 53 -0.02 6.18 -19.61
CA LYS A 53 0.05 7.65 -19.54
C LYS A 53 -0.56 8.23 -18.26
N TYR A 54 -1.56 7.57 -17.70
CA TYR A 54 -2.33 8.08 -16.57
C TYR A 54 -2.25 7.16 -15.35
N CYS A 55 -1.27 6.24 -15.29
CA CYS A 55 -1.13 5.28 -14.19
C CYS A 55 -0.96 5.96 -12.83
N ARG A 56 -0.14 7.00 -12.75
CA ARG A 56 0.05 7.81 -11.54
C ARG A 56 -1.23 8.51 -11.09
N GLU A 57 -1.97 9.14 -12.03
CA GLU A 57 -3.27 9.76 -11.73
C GLU A 57 -4.27 8.70 -11.28
N GLY A 58 -4.29 7.53 -11.96
CA GLY A 58 -5.13 6.39 -11.61
C GLY A 58 -4.88 5.89 -10.20
N GLY A 59 -3.61 5.66 -9.86
CA GLY A 59 -3.20 5.24 -8.52
C GLY A 59 -3.67 6.21 -7.44
N LYS A 60 -3.48 7.52 -7.65
CA LYS A 60 -3.90 8.56 -6.70
C LYS A 60 -5.41 8.55 -6.47
N GLU A 61 -6.20 8.63 -7.53
CA GLU A 61 -7.67 8.70 -7.44
C GLU A 61 -8.27 7.41 -6.85
N VAL A 62 -7.66 6.26 -7.15
CA VAL A 62 -8.06 4.98 -6.54
C VAL A 62 -7.77 4.97 -5.04
N LEU A 63 -6.58 5.42 -4.61
CA LEU A 63 -6.24 5.50 -3.18
C LEU A 63 -7.18 6.45 -2.43
N GLU A 64 -7.50 7.59 -3.01
CA GLU A 64 -8.46 8.55 -2.44
C GLU A 64 -9.87 7.95 -2.33
N ALA A 65 -10.33 7.24 -3.36
CA ALA A 65 -11.64 6.55 -3.33
C ALA A 65 -11.69 5.44 -2.26
N VAL A 66 -10.58 4.71 -2.09
CA VAL A 66 -10.45 3.68 -1.04
C VAL A 66 -10.43 4.32 0.36
N PHE A 67 -9.75 5.45 0.53
CA PHE A 67 -9.79 6.22 1.78
C PHE A 67 -11.23 6.61 2.15
N HIS A 68 -11.99 7.18 1.22
CA HIS A 68 -13.39 7.54 1.46
C HIS A 68 -14.24 6.31 1.78
N PHE A 69 -14.07 5.20 1.05
CA PHE A 69 -14.78 3.95 1.32
C PHE A 69 -14.52 3.43 2.75
N ILE A 70 -13.27 3.45 3.22
CA ILE A 70 -12.92 3.03 4.58
C ILE A 70 -13.49 4.00 5.61
N SER A 71 -13.40 5.31 5.36
CA SER A 71 -13.90 6.35 6.26
C SER A 71 -15.41 6.27 6.44
N ASP A 72 -16.15 6.03 5.37
CA ASP A 72 -17.62 5.93 5.39
C ASP A 72 -18.10 4.64 6.07
N LYS A 73 -17.43 3.51 5.83
CA LYS A 73 -17.79 2.23 6.44
C LYS A 73 -17.32 2.06 7.88
N GLY A 74 -16.13 2.55 8.19
CA GLY A 74 -15.42 2.31 9.44
C GLY A 74 -14.81 0.89 9.53
N ILE A 75 -13.56 0.81 9.98
CA ILE A 75 -12.77 -0.44 10.04
C ILE A 75 -13.45 -1.49 10.94
N THR A 76 -14.02 -1.06 12.06
CA THR A 76 -14.73 -1.97 12.98
C THR A 76 -15.96 -2.62 12.32
N GLN A 77 -16.66 -1.92 11.43
CA GLN A 77 -17.77 -2.51 10.68
C GLN A 77 -17.27 -3.43 9.57
N MET A 78 -16.21 -3.03 8.86
CA MET A 78 -15.57 -3.87 7.84
C MET A 78 -15.10 -5.22 8.42
N SER A 79 -14.55 -5.23 9.63
CA SER A 79 -14.07 -6.46 10.29
C SER A 79 -15.19 -7.42 10.74
N LYS A 80 -16.46 -7.01 10.70
CA LYS A 80 -17.64 -7.83 11.06
C LYS A 80 -18.30 -8.53 9.87
N TYR A 81 -17.80 -8.32 8.65
CA TYR A 81 -18.32 -9.03 7.48
C TYR A 81 -18.11 -10.54 7.68
N GLU A 82 -19.19 -11.31 7.61
CA GLU A 82 -19.14 -12.77 7.69
C GLU A 82 -18.48 -13.38 6.46
N HIS A 83 -18.65 -12.73 5.31
CA HIS A 83 -18.09 -13.11 4.03
C HIS A 83 -17.20 -12.00 3.49
N ILE A 84 -15.90 -12.22 3.54
CA ILE A 84 -14.89 -11.23 3.10
C ILE A 84 -15.00 -10.91 1.61
N ASP A 85 -15.48 -11.83 0.80
CA ASP A 85 -15.73 -11.68 -0.63
C ASP A 85 -16.80 -10.62 -0.95
N GLU A 86 -17.78 -10.42 -0.08
CA GLU A 86 -18.75 -9.33 -0.22
C GLU A 86 -18.06 -7.96 -0.09
N LEU A 87 -17.18 -7.82 0.90
CA LEU A 87 -16.40 -6.60 1.10
C LEU A 87 -15.41 -6.36 -0.05
N GLN A 88 -14.77 -7.42 -0.54
CA GLN A 88 -13.90 -7.36 -1.71
C GLN A 88 -14.68 -6.89 -2.95
N TYR A 89 -15.89 -7.42 -3.16
CA TYR A 89 -16.76 -7.02 -4.28
C TYR A 89 -17.15 -5.55 -4.20
N GLU A 90 -17.57 -5.06 -3.02
CA GLU A 90 -17.91 -3.66 -2.84
C GLU A 90 -16.71 -2.74 -3.12
N LEU A 91 -15.54 -3.10 -2.60
CA LEU A 91 -14.32 -2.31 -2.79
C LEU A 91 -13.87 -2.27 -4.25
N ILE A 92 -13.84 -3.44 -4.93
CA ILE A 92 -13.42 -3.48 -6.34
C ILE A 92 -14.43 -2.72 -7.23
N ARG A 93 -15.71 -2.68 -6.85
CA ARG A 93 -16.71 -1.86 -7.53
C ARG A 93 -16.36 -0.38 -7.42
N VAL A 94 -16.01 0.13 -6.25
CA VAL A 94 -15.57 1.52 -6.04
C VAL A 94 -14.37 1.84 -6.91
N VAL A 95 -13.33 0.98 -6.91
CA VAL A 95 -12.13 1.13 -7.74
C VAL A 95 -12.50 1.20 -9.22
N ARG A 96 -13.32 0.26 -9.71
CA ARG A 96 -13.73 0.21 -11.13
C ARG A 96 -14.58 1.38 -11.55
N GLU A 97 -15.46 1.88 -10.69
CA GLU A 97 -16.29 3.07 -10.93
C GLU A 97 -15.43 4.32 -11.04
N THR A 98 -14.45 4.48 -10.14
CA THR A 98 -13.47 5.59 -10.17
C THR A 98 -12.71 5.60 -11.48
N ILE A 99 -12.05 4.49 -11.85
CA ILE A 99 -11.32 4.37 -13.12
C ILE A 99 -12.23 4.61 -14.33
N SER A 100 -13.47 4.11 -14.29
CA SER A 100 -14.43 4.27 -15.40
C SER A 100 -14.81 5.74 -15.61
N LYS A 101 -15.02 6.50 -14.53
CA LYS A 101 -15.30 7.95 -14.60
C LYS A 101 -14.12 8.71 -15.19
N MET A 102 -12.91 8.42 -14.75
CA MET A 102 -11.68 9.06 -15.25
C MET A 102 -11.49 8.78 -16.74
N ALA A 103 -11.60 7.52 -17.14
CA ALA A 103 -11.44 7.09 -18.53
C ALA A 103 -12.47 7.75 -19.46
N LEU A 104 -13.74 7.84 -19.00
CA LEU A 104 -14.81 8.52 -19.75
C LEU A 104 -14.53 10.00 -19.90
N ASN A 105 -14.10 10.69 -18.85
CA ASN A 105 -13.82 12.12 -18.85
C ASN A 105 -12.69 12.50 -19.83
N LYS A 106 -11.66 11.66 -19.91
CA LYS A 106 -10.53 11.90 -20.82
C LYS A 106 -10.66 11.20 -22.18
N GLN A 107 -11.71 10.41 -22.39
CA GLN A 107 -11.96 9.62 -23.61
C GLN A 107 -10.77 8.68 -23.92
N VAL A 108 -10.26 7.98 -22.91
CA VAL A 108 -9.17 7.01 -23.02
C VAL A 108 -9.60 5.66 -22.47
N GLU A 109 -8.78 4.62 -22.72
CA GLU A 109 -9.03 3.29 -22.19
C GLU A 109 -8.74 3.24 -20.68
N LYS A 110 -9.51 2.42 -19.94
CA LYS A 110 -9.32 2.21 -18.50
C LYS A 110 -7.91 1.69 -18.17
N ALA A 111 -7.33 0.89 -19.06
CA ALA A 111 -5.99 0.35 -18.91
C ALA A 111 -4.89 1.43 -18.78
N GLU A 112 -5.15 2.67 -19.22
CA GLU A 112 -4.21 3.78 -19.04
C GLU A 112 -4.05 4.23 -17.58
N TYR A 113 -4.96 3.79 -16.67
CA TYR A 113 -4.97 4.12 -15.24
C TYR A 113 -4.50 2.95 -14.36
N ALA A 114 -3.87 1.95 -14.96
CA ALA A 114 -3.47 0.73 -14.27
C ALA A 114 -2.40 0.98 -13.20
N SER A 115 -2.64 0.48 -11.99
CA SER A 115 -1.70 0.53 -10.87
C SER A 115 -1.92 -0.63 -9.90
N THR A 116 -0.95 -0.90 -9.04
CA THR A 116 -1.12 -1.72 -7.84
C THR A 116 -1.90 -0.96 -6.76
N LEU A 117 -2.22 -1.62 -5.65
CA LEU A 117 -2.90 -1.03 -4.50
C LEU A 117 -2.39 -1.66 -3.21
N VAL A 118 -1.72 -0.89 -2.37
CA VAL A 118 -1.22 -1.31 -1.06
C VAL A 118 -1.66 -0.29 -0.02
N VAL A 119 -2.55 -0.70 0.88
CA VAL A 119 -3.16 0.20 1.88
C VAL A 119 -3.01 -0.37 3.28
N LEU A 120 -2.72 0.51 4.23
CA LEU A 120 -2.90 0.34 5.66
C LEU A 120 -3.76 1.50 6.16
N ALA A 121 -4.83 1.19 6.86
CA ALA A 121 -5.60 2.19 7.60
C ALA A 121 -5.92 1.66 8.99
N TYR A 122 -6.00 2.52 10.01
CA TYR A 122 -6.43 2.11 11.33
C TYR A 122 -7.39 3.12 11.98
N ASP A 123 -8.26 2.59 12.84
CA ASP A 123 -9.18 3.33 13.68
C ASP A 123 -8.44 3.88 14.91
N THR A 124 -8.44 5.21 15.04
CA THR A 124 -7.68 5.93 16.09
C THR A 124 -8.19 5.66 17.50
N TYR A 125 -9.44 5.22 17.67
CA TYR A 125 -10.06 4.93 18.96
C TYR A 125 -9.80 3.50 19.42
N THR A 126 -9.89 2.54 18.49
CA THR A 126 -9.77 1.11 18.82
C THR A 126 -8.38 0.55 18.57
N GLY A 127 -7.61 1.16 17.65
CA GLY A 127 -6.36 0.64 17.15
C GLY A 127 -6.52 -0.53 16.17
N ASN A 128 -7.76 -0.89 15.81
CA ASN A 128 -8.01 -1.90 14.79
C ASN A 128 -7.56 -1.37 13.43
N TYR A 129 -6.84 -2.18 12.66
CA TYR A 129 -6.42 -1.83 11.31
C TYR A 129 -7.05 -2.72 10.26
N THR A 130 -7.09 -2.20 9.04
CA THR A 130 -7.29 -2.97 7.81
C THR A 130 -6.11 -2.83 6.88
N ILE A 131 -5.77 -3.93 6.21
CA ILE A 131 -4.87 -3.98 5.06
C ILE A 131 -5.71 -4.28 3.84
N ILE A 132 -5.51 -3.53 2.76
CA ILE A 132 -6.07 -3.79 1.44
C ILE A 132 -4.89 -3.88 0.47
N HIS A 133 -4.80 -4.99 -0.27
CA HIS A 133 -3.63 -5.23 -1.11
C HIS A 133 -4.00 -5.93 -2.42
N LEU A 134 -3.54 -5.36 -3.53
CA LEU A 134 -3.57 -5.91 -4.87
C LEU A 134 -2.24 -5.61 -5.55
N GLY A 135 -1.53 -6.64 -5.99
CA GLY A 135 -0.24 -6.51 -6.68
C GLY A 135 0.95 -7.05 -5.90
N ASP A 136 2.15 -6.61 -6.25
CA ASP A 136 3.44 -7.17 -5.82
C ASP A 136 4.24 -6.29 -4.85
N GLY A 137 3.65 -5.21 -4.34
CA GLY A 137 4.16 -4.52 -3.17
C GLY A 137 4.17 -5.41 -1.92
N SER A 138 4.56 -4.87 -0.77
CA SER A 138 4.62 -5.65 0.47
C SER A 138 4.32 -4.79 1.70
N ILE A 139 3.76 -5.43 2.73
CA ILE A 139 3.59 -4.85 4.06
C ILE A 139 4.31 -5.73 5.08
N ILE A 140 5.26 -5.15 5.81
CA ILE A 140 6.12 -5.84 6.78
C ILE A 140 5.87 -5.25 8.17
N GLY A 141 5.61 -6.09 9.16
CA GLY A 141 5.39 -5.69 10.54
C GLY A 141 6.52 -6.11 11.47
N ARG A 142 6.99 -5.19 12.32
CA ARG A 142 7.78 -5.49 13.51
C ARG A 142 6.90 -5.48 14.73
N LYS A 143 6.72 -6.63 15.35
CA LYS A 143 5.93 -6.79 16.57
C LYS A 143 6.62 -6.21 17.81
N LYS A 144 5.88 -5.96 18.87
CA LYS A 144 6.40 -5.50 20.17
C LYS A 144 7.32 -6.53 20.84
N ASP A 145 7.12 -7.82 20.59
CA ASP A 145 8.01 -8.90 21.04
C ASP A 145 9.32 -9.01 20.26
N GLY A 146 9.50 -8.18 19.23
CA GLY A 146 10.67 -8.15 18.34
C GLY A 146 10.54 -9.02 17.10
N GLY A 147 9.48 -9.82 16.98
CA GLY A 147 9.20 -10.62 15.79
C GLY A 147 8.97 -9.74 14.55
N ILE A 148 9.50 -10.18 13.41
CA ILE A 148 9.29 -9.52 12.12
C ILE A 148 8.62 -10.50 11.18
N SER A 149 7.50 -10.07 10.60
CA SER A 149 6.69 -10.89 9.70
C SER A 149 6.20 -10.08 8.49
N MET A 150 6.00 -10.77 7.38
CA MET A 150 5.28 -10.25 6.23
C MET A 150 3.78 -10.27 6.57
N LEU A 151 3.17 -9.10 6.68
CA LEU A 151 1.73 -8.96 6.94
C LEU A 151 0.92 -9.13 5.66
N SER A 152 1.43 -8.61 4.56
CA SER A 152 0.88 -8.85 3.24
C SER A 152 2.02 -9.05 2.24
N PRO A 153 2.21 -10.29 1.75
CA PRO A 153 3.28 -10.62 0.81
C PRO A 153 2.93 -10.13 -0.61
N PRO A 154 3.93 -9.95 -1.49
CA PRO A 154 3.71 -9.66 -2.89
C PRO A 154 2.96 -10.80 -3.57
N GLU A 155 2.13 -10.47 -4.55
CA GLU A 155 1.44 -11.42 -5.39
C GLU A 155 1.65 -11.07 -6.86
N ASN A 156 2.57 -11.79 -7.50
CA ASN A 156 2.78 -11.71 -8.93
C ASN A 156 1.75 -12.60 -9.65
N GLY A 157 1.50 -12.31 -10.93
CA GLY A 157 0.67 -13.12 -11.79
C GLY A 157 1.34 -14.44 -12.22
N LEU A 158 0.96 -14.94 -13.39
CA LEU A 158 1.45 -16.22 -13.91
C LEU A 158 2.97 -16.25 -14.19
N THR A 159 3.58 -15.07 -14.34
CA THR A 159 5.03 -14.89 -14.47
C THR A 159 5.49 -13.79 -13.52
N THR A 160 6.79 -13.77 -13.20
CA THR A 160 7.39 -12.74 -12.32
C THR A 160 7.30 -11.32 -12.87
N ASN A 161 7.05 -11.18 -14.17
CA ASN A 161 6.92 -9.88 -14.85
C ASN A 161 5.46 -9.46 -15.05
N TYR A 162 4.52 -10.19 -14.44
CA TYR A 162 3.09 -9.88 -14.52
C TYR A 162 2.53 -9.67 -13.13
N THR A 163 1.92 -8.52 -12.92
CA THR A 163 1.33 -8.13 -11.65
C THR A 163 -0.18 -7.92 -11.80
N TRP A 164 -0.93 -8.23 -10.75
CA TRP A 164 -2.35 -7.94 -10.69
C TRP A 164 -2.59 -6.46 -10.41
N LEU A 165 -3.30 -5.79 -11.30
CA LEU A 165 -3.52 -4.34 -11.27
C LEU A 165 -5.00 -4.02 -11.06
N THR A 166 -5.28 -2.80 -10.65
CA THR A 166 -6.63 -2.25 -10.42
C THR A 166 -7.54 -2.37 -11.64
N THR A 167 -6.97 -2.43 -12.84
CA THR A 167 -7.68 -2.59 -14.11
C THR A 167 -7.79 -4.05 -14.61
N SER A 168 -7.15 -5.01 -13.93
CA SER A 168 -7.20 -6.43 -14.29
C SER A 168 -8.62 -6.98 -14.18
N GLN A 169 -9.00 -7.87 -15.08
CA GLN A 169 -10.31 -8.54 -15.02
C GLN A 169 -10.45 -9.37 -13.75
N GLU A 170 -9.38 -10.05 -13.38
CA GLU A 170 -9.26 -10.92 -12.21
C GLU A 170 -8.93 -10.18 -10.90
N ALA A 171 -8.87 -8.83 -10.90
CA ALA A 171 -8.52 -8.04 -9.72
C ALA A 171 -9.31 -8.45 -8.46
N LEU A 172 -10.59 -8.80 -8.60
CA LEU A 172 -11.42 -9.26 -7.49
C LEU A 172 -10.88 -10.54 -6.83
N LEU A 173 -10.35 -11.47 -7.61
CA LEU A 173 -9.84 -12.76 -7.11
C LEU A 173 -8.50 -12.61 -6.36
N HIS A 174 -7.78 -11.52 -6.64
CA HIS A 174 -6.44 -11.25 -6.11
C HIS A 174 -6.42 -10.09 -5.10
N LEU A 175 -7.55 -9.41 -4.93
CA LEU A 175 -7.70 -8.39 -3.91
C LEU A 175 -7.73 -9.04 -2.52
N ARG A 176 -6.81 -8.66 -1.67
CA ARG A 176 -6.71 -9.18 -0.30
C ARG A 176 -7.11 -8.11 0.69
N ILE A 177 -7.91 -8.50 1.67
CA ILE A 177 -8.30 -7.65 2.80
C ILE A 177 -7.94 -8.40 4.07
N GLY A 178 -7.24 -7.73 4.99
CA GLY A 178 -6.86 -8.29 6.28
C GLY A 178 -7.15 -7.31 7.42
N PHE A 179 -7.31 -7.84 8.62
CA PHE A 179 -7.59 -7.05 9.82
C PHE A 179 -6.65 -7.45 10.96
N GLY A 180 -6.42 -6.51 11.87
CA GLY A 180 -5.62 -6.74 13.07
C GLY A 180 -5.64 -5.53 14.00
N CYS A 181 -4.65 -5.45 14.91
CA CYS A 181 -4.54 -4.35 15.85
C CYS A 181 -3.12 -3.75 15.81
N VAL A 182 -3.02 -2.42 15.70
CA VAL A 182 -1.73 -1.71 15.68
C VAL A 182 -0.97 -1.83 17.00
N GLN A 183 -1.67 -2.16 18.10
CA GLN A 183 -1.06 -2.36 19.42
C GLN A 183 -0.06 -3.52 19.45
N ASP A 184 -0.15 -4.46 18.50
CA ASP A 184 0.77 -5.60 18.40
C ASP A 184 2.13 -5.21 17.81
N PHE A 185 2.21 -4.03 17.19
CA PHE A 185 3.37 -3.61 16.40
C PHE A 185 4.11 -2.42 17.02
N LYS A 186 5.42 -2.40 16.82
CA LYS A 186 6.28 -1.23 16.99
C LYS A 186 6.48 -0.47 15.69
N ARG A 187 6.46 -1.20 14.57
CA ARG A 187 6.67 -0.61 13.24
C ARG A 187 5.93 -1.40 12.19
N ILE A 188 5.36 -0.70 11.21
CA ILE A 188 4.89 -1.26 9.95
C ILE A 188 5.61 -0.53 8.82
N VAL A 189 6.09 -1.28 7.83
CA VAL A 189 6.74 -0.76 6.63
C VAL A 189 5.97 -1.25 5.42
N MET A 190 5.53 -0.33 4.58
CA MET A 190 4.90 -0.59 3.29
C MET A 190 5.89 -0.25 2.18
N ILE A 191 5.95 -1.05 1.12
CA ILE A 191 6.88 -0.85 0.01
C ILE A 191 6.23 -1.22 -1.32
N THR A 192 6.63 -0.53 -2.40
CA THR A 192 6.42 -0.98 -3.79
C THR A 192 7.48 -2.01 -4.17
N ASP A 193 7.30 -2.69 -5.30
CA ASP A 193 8.19 -3.79 -5.72
C ASP A 193 9.61 -3.32 -6.05
N GLY A 194 9.78 -2.09 -6.55
CA GLY A 194 11.10 -1.49 -6.81
C GLY A 194 11.97 -1.33 -5.55
N ALA A 195 11.37 -1.39 -4.35
CA ALA A 195 12.10 -1.35 -3.08
C ALA A 195 12.76 -2.69 -2.72
N THR A 196 13.36 -3.39 -3.70
CA THR A 196 14.00 -4.71 -3.54
C THR A 196 15.12 -4.75 -2.50
N ALA A 197 15.72 -3.59 -2.19
CA ALA A 197 16.69 -3.48 -1.09
C ALA A 197 16.08 -3.80 0.28
N LEU A 198 14.77 -3.59 0.45
CA LEU A 198 14.06 -3.84 1.70
C LEU A 198 13.41 -5.22 1.74
N ALA A 199 12.90 -5.73 0.61
CA ALA A 199 12.37 -7.09 0.54
C ALA A 199 12.42 -7.59 -0.91
N HIS A 200 12.59 -8.91 -1.08
CA HIS A 200 12.55 -9.55 -2.38
C HIS A 200 11.58 -10.75 -2.34
N GLY A 201 10.47 -10.61 -3.04
CA GLY A 201 9.40 -11.59 -3.02
C GLY A 201 8.86 -11.81 -1.59
N LYS A 202 8.53 -13.04 -1.26
CA LYS A 202 7.98 -13.41 0.08
C LYS A 202 9.03 -13.51 1.17
N ASN A 203 10.31 -13.32 0.85
CA ASN A 203 11.41 -13.51 1.78
C ASN A 203 11.95 -12.17 2.28
N ILE A 204 12.05 -12.04 3.60
CA ILE A 204 12.71 -10.91 4.26
C ILE A 204 14.13 -11.35 4.59
N SER A 205 15.12 -10.71 3.96
CA SER A 205 16.54 -11.02 4.20
C SER A 205 16.95 -10.71 5.64
N GLU A 206 18.03 -11.33 6.11
CA GLU A 206 18.59 -11.04 7.43
C GLU A 206 18.99 -9.56 7.57
N LYS A 207 19.55 -8.96 6.50
CA LYS A 207 19.87 -7.53 6.44
C LYS A 207 18.61 -6.68 6.65
N THR A 208 17.54 -6.99 5.94
CA THR A 208 16.25 -6.27 6.04
C THR A 208 15.63 -6.45 7.42
N ARG A 209 15.69 -7.67 7.99
CA ARG A 209 15.20 -7.92 9.36
C ARG A 209 15.93 -7.03 10.38
N LYS A 210 17.27 -6.92 10.28
CA LYS A 210 18.04 -6.02 11.14
C LYS A 210 17.66 -4.57 10.94
N LEU A 211 17.51 -4.14 9.68
CA LEU A 211 17.15 -2.77 9.34
C LEU A 211 15.77 -2.38 9.86
N ILE A 212 14.73 -3.18 9.59
CA ILE A 212 13.38 -2.95 10.09
C ILE A 212 13.31 -3.10 11.62
N GLY A 213 14.07 -4.05 12.17
CA GLY A 213 14.10 -4.34 13.59
C GLY A 213 14.78 -3.28 14.45
N TYR A 214 15.88 -2.73 14.00
CA TYR A 214 16.76 -1.90 14.83
C TYR A 214 17.20 -0.59 14.16
N GLY A 215 17.07 -0.48 12.83
CA GLY A 215 17.40 0.73 12.10
C GLY A 215 16.44 1.88 12.41
N SER A 216 16.96 3.10 12.32
CA SER A 216 16.12 4.30 12.31
C SER A 216 15.33 4.38 10.99
N ARG A 217 14.33 5.26 10.94
CA ARG A 217 13.62 5.56 9.67
C ARG A 217 14.58 6.07 8.61
N ALA A 218 15.56 6.89 9.01
CA ALA A 218 16.58 7.40 8.11
C ALA A 218 17.45 6.26 7.52
N ASP A 219 17.82 5.25 8.33
CA ASP A 219 18.59 4.10 7.84
C ASP A 219 17.82 3.31 6.77
N ILE A 220 16.49 3.15 6.96
CA ILE A 220 15.62 2.46 5.98
C ILE A 220 15.59 3.25 4.67
N VAL A 221 15.32 4.56 4.75
CA VAL A 221 15.29 5.45 3.56
C VAL A 221 16.65 5.47 2.87
N THR A 222 17.75 5.60 3.63
CA THR A 222 19.11 5.57 3.06
C THR A 222 19.39 4.26 2.34
N SER A 223 18.99 3.11 2.91
CA SER A 223 19.14 1.81 2.24
C SER A 223 18.37 1.75 0.93
N LEU A 224 17.21 2.37 0.84
CA LEU A 224 16.43 2.46 -0.41
C LEU A 224 17.17 3.32 -1.44
N VAL A 225 17.60 4.51 -1.06
CA VAL A 225 18.33 5.45 -1.94
C VAL A 225 19.64 4.83 -2.46
N GLU A 226 20.44 4.27 -1.56
CA GLU A 226 21.74 3.67 -1.91
C GLU A 226 21.61 2.41 -2.78
N SER A 227 20.45 1.75 -2.78
CA SER A 227 20.21 0.60 -3.65
C SER A 227 20.16 0.98 -5.13
N ASN A 228 19.95 2.27 -5.43
CA ASN A 228 19.86 2.80 -6.80
C ASN A 228 18.92 1.94 -7.66
N PRO A 229 17.62 1.89 -7.34
CA PRO A 229 16.70 0.92 -7.88
C PRO A 229 16.54 1.05 -9.40
N THR A 230 16.25 -0.06 -10.05
CA THR A 230 15.99 -0.10 -11.50
C THR A 230 14.62 0.47 -11.83
N ASP A 231 13.63 0.15 -11.01
CA ASP A 231 12.26 0.66 -11.08
C ASP A 231 12.02 1.72 -10.01
N ASP A 232 10.92 2.47 -10.14
CA ASP A 232 10.51 3.42 -9.11
C ASP A 232 10.34 2.70 -7.78
N ALA A 233 10.76 3.32 -6.69
CA ALA A 233 10.73 2.67 -5.41
C ALA A 233 10.19 3.59 -4.32
N SER A 234 9.15 3.14 -3.66
CA SER A 234 8.48 3.88 -2.59
C SER A 234 8.39 3.08 -1.31
N CYS A 235 8.47 3.78 -0.19
CA CYS A 235 8.21 3.21 1.12
C CYS A 235 7.44 4.17 2.03
N VAL A 236 6.64 3.58 2.92
CA VAL A 236 6.05 4.26 4.07
C VAL A 236 6.45 3.51 5.33
N ILE A 237 6.99 4.21 6.30
CA ILE A 237 7.45 3.67 7.58
C ILE A 237 6.60 4.29 8.67
N ILE A 238 5.92 3.47 9.46
CA ILE A 238 5.01 3.90 10.52
C ILE A 238 5.50 3.28 11.82
N ASP A 239 5.91 4.11 12.79
CA ASP A 239 6.29 3.70 14.13
C ASP A 239 5.12 3.98 15.09
N PHE A 240 4.78 2.98 15.91
CA PHE A 240 3.77 3.07 16.96
C PHE A 240 4.44 3.12 18.34
N ALA A 241 3.90 3.96 19.22
CA ALA A 241 4.37 4.12 20.60
C ALA A 241 4.05 2.90 21.51
#